data_f2e5788cfcffd50cc337f4809e90ca0c
#
_entry.id   f2e5788cfcffd50cc337f4809e90ca0c
#
_cell.length_a   1.000
_cell.length_b   1.000
_cell.length_c   1.000
_cell.angle_alpha   90.00
_cell.angle_beta   90.00
_cell.angle_gamma   90.00
#
_symmetry.space_group_name_H-M   'P 1'
#
loop_
_entity.id
_entity.type
_entity.pdbx_description
1 polymer ?
#
loop_
_entity_poly.entity_id
_entity_poly.type
_entity_poly.pdbx_seq_one_letter_code
_entity_poly.pdbx_strand_id
1 'polypeptide(L)'
;GIITHPLVLPHLMPQAKYWKNKVGYVPCDKDNEAVAKALEYAYDDWCISVLAGELGDTLNQRKYADFSKGYQNYFDPVTRFMRGLDSKGNWRTPFNPRSSNHRSDDYCEGTAWQWTWFVPHDVEGLVELMGGREAFIGKLDSLFVADSPYHSLLQLCGPTLAHAGVGGRGTADALFQQSERAFG
;
A
#
# COMPACT_ATOMS: atom_id res chain seq x y z
N GLY A 1 -16.11 15.01 -8.61
CA GLY A 1 -16.38 16.28 -9.29
C GLY A 1 -16.01 17.53 -8.49
N ILE A 2 -15.94 17.44 -7.16
CA ILE A 2 -15.68 18.63 -6.30
C ILE A 2 -14.20 19.05 -6.31
N ILE A 3 -13.30 18.14 -6.64
CA ILE A 3 -11.85 18.37 -6.50
C ILE A 3 -11.20 18.97 -7.76
N THR A 4 -11.90 19.02 -8.87
CA THR A 4 -11.37 19.52 -10.15
C THR A 4 -11.75 20.95 -10.48
N HIS A 5 -12.49 21.63 -9.61
CA HIS A 5 -12.82 23.01 -9.87
C HIS A 5 -11.58 23.90 -9.64
N PRO A 6 -11.15 24.72 -10.62
CA PRO A 6 -9.95 25.55 -10.52
C PRO A 6 -9.99 26.57 -9.38
N LEU A 7 -11.16 26.76 -8.75
CA LEU A 7 -11.36 27.64 -7.58
C LEU A 7 -11.24 26.93 -6.23
N VAL A 8 -10.99 25.60 -6.19
CA VAL A 8 -10.61 24.98 -4.92
C VAL A 8 -9.22 25.48 -4.58
N LEU A 9 -9.17 26.36 -3.61
CA LEU A 9 -7.92 27.02 -3.21
C LEU A 9 -6.88 25.96 -2.85
N PRO A 10 -5.68 26.04 -3.40
CA PRO A 10 -4.62 25.02 -3.20
C PRO A 10 -4.33 24.73 -1.72
N HIS A 11 -4.58 25.70 -0.82
CA HIS A 11 -4.38 25.56 0.62
C HIS A 11 -5.46 24.71 1.33
N LEU A 12 -6.58 24.40 0.67
CA LEU A 12 -7.60 23.48 1.19
C LEU A 12 -7.35 22.04 0.77
N MET A 13 -6.41 21.80 -0.15
CA MET A 13 -6.04 20.47 -0.56
C MET A 13 -4.96 19.92 0.39
N PRO A 14 -5.12 18.72 0.94
CA PRO A 14 -4.05 18.08 1.69
C PRO A 14 -2.74 18.06 0.90
N GLN A 15 -1.62 18.33 1.56
CA GLN A 15 -0.31 18.46 0.90
C GLN A 15 0.06 17.19 0.12
N ALA A 16 -0.24 16.03 0.66
CA ALA A 16 -0.05 14.76 -0.03
C ALA A 16 -0.81 14.68 -1.37
N LYS A 17 -2.09 15.09 -1.40
CA LYS A 17 -2.90 15.14 -2.65
C LYS A 17 -2.32 16.13 -3.66
N TYR A 18 -1.85 17.29 -3.20
CA TYR A 18 -1.20 18.27 -4.06
C TYR A 18 0.02 17.64 -4.77
N TRP A 19 0.91 17.03 -4.01
CA TRP A 19 2.11 16.42 -4.57
C TRP A 19 1.80 15.22 -5.48
N LYS A 20 0.90 14.34 -5.06
CA LYS A 20 0.42 13.23 -5.90
C LYS A 20 -0.04 13.73 -7.27
N ASN A 21 -0.84 14.80 -7.30
CA ASN A 21 -1.34 15.35 -8.56
C ASN A 21 -0.25 16.04 -9.39
N LYS A 22 0.79 16.58 -8.76
CA LYS A 22 1.86 17.33 -9.40
C LYS A 22 2.94 16.44 -10.01
N VAL A 23 3.39 15.42 -9.27
CA VAL A 23 4.54 14.59 -9.65
C VAL A 23 4.22 13.09 -9.75
N GLY A 24 2.96 12.69 -9.53
CA GLY A 24 2.50 11.30 -9.65
C GLY A 24 2.64 10.47 -8.36
N TYR A 25 3.25 11.01 -7.32
CA TYR A 25 3.43 10.34 -6.02
C TYR A 25 3.52 11.34 -4.87
N VAL A 26 3.50 10.86 -3.63
CA VAL A 26 3.69 11.67 -2.41
C VAL A 26 5.15 11.60 -1.99
N PRO A 27 5.95 12.67 -2.15
CA PRO A 27 7.36 12.64 -1.75
C PRO A 27 7.51 12.64 -0.24
N CYS A 28 8.37 11.78 0.28
CA CYS A 28 8.63 11.62 1.71
C CYS A 28 9.38 12.80 2.37
N ASP A 29 9.96 13.68 1.57
CA ASP A 29 10.57 14.94 2.03
C ASP A 29 9.58 16.13 2.02
N LYS A 30 8.34 15.90 1.58
CA LYS A 30 7.29 16.92 1.47
C LYS A 30 6.08 16.62 2.35
N ASP A 31 5.86 15.37 2.70
CA ASP A 31 4.79 14.98 3.60
C ASP A 31 5.21 13.76 4.43
N ASN A 32 4.75 13.70 5.66
CA ASN A 32 4.95 12.55 6.54
C ASN A 32 3.96 11.44 6.17
N GLU A 33 4.29 10.20 6.57
CA GLU A 33 3.47 9.02 6.30
C GLU A 33 3.19 8.84 4.80
N ALA A 34 4.19 9.21 3.99
CA ALA A 34 4.03 9.34 2.54
C ALA A 34 3.64 8.03 1.86
N VAL A 35 4.19 6.90 2.29
CA VAL A 35 3.85 5.57 1.76
C VAL A 35 2.42 5.20 2.17
N ALA A 36 2.08 5.32 3.44
CA ALA A 36 0.75 4.99 3.94
C ALA A 36 -0.33 5.77 3.18
N LYS A 37 -0.20 7.10 3.13
CA LYS A 37 -1.12 7.97 2.40
C LYS A 37 -1.24 7.60 0.92
N ALA A 38 -0.12 7.29 0.28
CA ALA A 38 -0.13 6.97 -1.14
C ALA A 38 -0.81 5.63 -1.45
N LEU A 39 -0.61 4.62 -0.62
CA LEU A 39 -1.28 3.33 -0.77
C LEU A 39 -2.79 3.45 -0.55
N GLU A 40 -3.21 4.20 0.47
CA GLU A 40 -4.62 4.50 0.69
C GLU A 40 -5.25 5.28 -0.48
N TYR A 41 -4.54 6.27 -1.00
CA TYR A 41 -5.01 7.01 -2.18
C TYR A 41 -5.09 6.14 -3.44
N ALA A 42 -4.23 5.15 -3.59
CA ALA A 42 -4.31 4.21 -4.71
C ALA A 42 -5.59 3.35 -4.62
N TYR A 43 -5.94 2.91 -3.42
CA TYR A 43 -7.19 2.20 -3.18
C TYR A 43 -8.42 3.08 -3.41
N ASP A 44 -8.42 4.33 -2.91
CA ASP A 44 -9.48 5.31 -3.14
C ASP A 44 -9.68 5.56 -4.66
N ASP A 45 -8.58 5.70 -5.40
CA ASP A 45 -8.63 5.93 -6.84
C ASP A 45 -9.24 4.71 -7.57
N TRP A 46 -8.94 3.50 -7.14
CA TRP A 46 -9.58 2.30 -7.64
C TRP A 46 -11.10 2.32 -7.39
N CYS A 47 -11.54 2.65 -6.18
CA CYS A 47 -12.95 2.77 -5.86
C CYS A 47 -13.65 3.81 -6.75
N ILE A 48 -13.00 4.95 -7.00
CA ILE A 48 -13.53 5.98 -7.91
C ILE A 48 -13.60 5.45 -9.34
N SER A 49 -12.60 4.71 -9.79
CA SER A 49 -12.59 4.09 -11.13
C SER A 49 -13.76 3.14 -11.33
N VAL A 50 -14.00 2.25 -10.36
CA VAL A 50 -15.13 1.30 -10.39
C VAL A 50 -16.45 2.05 -10.46
N LEU A 51 -16.66 3.04 -9.58
CA LEU A 51 -17.90 3.83 -9.57
C LEU A 51 -18.10 4.59 -10.88
N ALA A 52 -17.04 5.18 -11.43
CA ALA A 52 -17.11 5.89 -12.71
C ALA A 52 -17.51 4.94 -13.85
N GLY A 53 -17.03 3.69 -13.84
CA GLY A 53 -17.42 2.66 -14.79
C GLY A 53 -18.91 2.34 -14.72
N GLU A 54 -19.45 2.14 -13.52
CA GLU A 54 -20.88 1.88 -13.29
C GLU A 54 -21.77 3.06 -13.76
N LEU A 55 -21.25 4.27 -13.67
CA LEU A 55 -21.97 5.48 -14.11
C LEU A 55 -21.75 5.79 -15.61
N GLY A 56 -20.98 4.99 -16.35
CA GLY A 56 -20.66 5.21 -17.75
C GLY A 56 -19.68 6.36 -18.01
N ASP A 57 -19.03 6.90 -16.98
CA ASP A 57 -18.01 7.94 -17.10
C ASP A 57 -16.64 7.32 -17.43
N THR A 58 -16.48 6.96 -18.70
CA THR A 58 -15.28 6.26 -19.20
C THR A 58 -14.01 7.09 -19.08
N LEU A 59 -14.11 8.42 -19.07
CA LEU A 59 -12.96 9.31 -18.91
C LEU A 59 -12.38 9.22 -17.49
N ASN A 60 -13.23 9.39 -16.49
CA ASN A 60 -12.80 9.27 -15.10
C ASN A 60 -12.47 7.82 -14.73
N GLN A 61 -13.18 6.83 -15.27
CA GLN A 61 -12.84 5.43 -15.08
C GLN A 61 -11.38 5.16 -15.44
N ARG A 62 -10.95 5.50 -16.65
CA ARG A 62 -9.57 5.29 -17.11
C ARG A 62 -8.57 6.06 -16.29
N LYS A 63 -8.83 7.35 -16.06
CA LYS A 63 -7.96 8.23 -15.28
C LYS A 63 -7.67 7.69 -13.89
N TYR A 64 -8.71 7.26 -13.17
CA TYR A 64 -8.55 6.76 -11.82
C TYR A 64 -8.05 5.32 -11.76
N ALA A 65 -8.30 4.50 -12.81
CA ALA A 65 -7.62 3.22 -12.97
C ALA A 65 -6.10 3.36 -13.10
N ASP A 66 -5.64 4.38 -13.85
CA ASP A 66 -4.20 4.67 -13.93
C ASP A 66 -3.65 5.17 -12.59
N PHE A 67 -4.39 6.03 -11.90
CA PHE A 67 -3.97 6.54 -10.58
C PHE A 67 -3.92 5.45 -9.52
N SER A 68 -4.80 4.45 -9.58
CA SER A 68 -4.81 3.33 -8.64
C SER A 68 -3.53 2.48 -8.69
N LYS A 69 -2.80 2.53 -9.80
CA LYS A 69 -1.49 1.87 -9.95
C LYS A 69 -0.32 2.67 -9.36
N GLY A 70 -0.60 3.82 -8.77
CA GLY A 70 0.42 4.68 -8.16
C GLY A 70 1.23 4.03 -7.04
N TYR A 71 0.72 2.95 -6.41
CA TYR A 71 1.44 2.15 -5.42
C TYR A 71 2.75 1.56 -5.96
N GLN A 72 2.82 1.29 -7.27
CA GLN A 72 4.00 0.70 -7.92
C GLN A 72 5.25 1.59 -7.79
N ASN A 73 5.07 2.92 -7.70
CA ASN A 73 6.18 3.86 -7.51
C ASN A 73 6.95 3.63 -6.20
N TYR A 74 6.32 3.02 -5.21
CA TYR A 74 6.90 2.84 -3.87
C TYR A 74 7.56 1.48 -3.68
N PHE A 75 7.38 0.55 -4.60
CA PHE A 75 7.98 -0.78 -4.46
C PHE A 75 9.47 -0.73 -4.80
N ASP A 76 10.30 -0.94 -3.79
CA ASP A 76 11.74 -1.08 -3.96
C ASP A 76 12.09 -2.55 -4.28
N PRO A 77 12.51 -2.86 -5.51
CA PRO A 77 12.79 -4.24 -5.92
C PRO A 77 14.01 -4.86 -5.21
N VAL A 78 14.89 -4.04 -4.64
CA VAL A 78 16.08 -4.49 -3.90
C VAL A 78 15.70 -4.97 -2.51
N THR A 79 14.96 -4.15 -1.78
CA THR A 79 14.53 -4.49 -0.41
C THR A 79 13.23 -5.29 -0.38
N ARG A 80 12.45 -5.23 -1.47
CA ARG A 80 11.12 -5.85 -1.63
C ARG A 80 10.12 -5.37 -0.59
N PHE A 81 10.16 -4.05 -0.33
CA PHE A 81 9.21 -3.34 0.52
C PHE A 81 8.67 -2.10 -0.20
N MET A 82 7.48 -1.67 0.19
CA MET A 82 7.02 -0.31 -0.10
C MET A 82 7.85 0.67 0.71
N ARG A 83 8.45 1.65 0.03
CA ARG A 83 9.46 2.54 0.60
C ARG A 83 9.27 3.97 0.11
N GLY A 84 9.55 4.96 0.94
CA GLY A 84 9.41 6.37 0.60
C GLY A 84 10.42 6.84 -0.44
N LEU A 85 9.93 7.66 -1.37
CA LEU A 85 10.73 8.39 -2.36
C LEU A 85 10.73 9.87 -2.02
N ASP A 86 11.89 10.53 -2.13
CA ASP A 86 11.99 11.99 -2.05
C ASP A 86 11.49 12.66 -3.34
N SER A 87 11.40 14.01 -3.34
CA SER A 87 10.94 14.77 -4.50
C SER A 87 11.88 14.74 -5.71
N LYS A 88 13.04 14.09 -5.59
CA LYS A 88 14.02 13.85 -6.66
C LYS A 88 13.99 12.41 -7.16
N GLY A 89 13.13 11.55 -6.58
CA GLY A 89 13.01 10.15 -6.95
C GLY A 89 14.03 9.23 -6.27
N ASN A 90 14.72 9.68 -5.22
CA ASN A 90 15.63 8.83 -4.46
C ASN A 90 14.91 8.17 -3.30
N TRP A 91 15.28 6.91 -3.03
CA TRP A 91 14.77 6.19 -1.87
C TRP A 91 15.20 6.86 -0.56
N ARG A 92 14.28 6.98 0.40
CA ARG A 92 14.61 7.48 1.74
C ARG A 92 15.70 6.61 2.38
N THR A 93 16.73 7.24 2.92
CA THR A 93 17.83 6.61 3.66
C THR A 93 18.08 7.32 4.98
N PRO A 94 18.48 6.58 6.05
CA PRO A 94 18.57 5.11 6.13
C PRO A 94 17.21 4.43 6.06
N PHE A 95 17.15 3.15 5.68
CA PHE A 95 15.93 2.37 5.64
C PHE A 95 16.01 1.19 6.63
N ASN A 96 15.06 1.13 7.54
CA ASN A 96 14.84 0.00 8.42
C ASN A 96 13.38 -0.44 8.30
N PRO A 97 13.08 -1.63 7.72
CA PRO A 97 11.71 -2.07 7.50
C PRO A 97 10.92 -2.36 8.80
N ARG A 98 11.60 -2.38 9.94
CA ARG A 98 11.00 -2.57 11.28
C ARG A 98 10.80 -1.27 12.04
N SER A 99 11.26 -0.15 11.51
CA SER A 99 11.09 1.16 12.13
C SER A 99 9.65 1.64 12.01
N SER A 100 9.14 2.23 13.09
CA SER A 100 7.86 2.93 13.12
C SER A 100 7.98 4.14 14.04
N ASN A 101 7.99 5.32 13.43
CA ASN A 101 8.03 6.59 14.14
C ASN A 101 6.79 7.38 13.73
N HIS A 102 5.74 7.26 14.52
CA HIS A 102 4.46 7.90 14.25
C HIS A 102 4.63 9.37 13.84
N ARG A 103 4.01 9.75 12.73
CA ARG A 103 4.03 11.10 12.13
C ARG A 103 5.39 11.64 11.70
N SER A 104 6.44 10.82 11.68
CA SER A 104 7.78 11.27 11.30
C SER A 104 8.50 10.39 10.28
N ASP A 105 7.94 9.24 9.95
CA ASP A 105 8.44 8.38 8.87
C ASP A 105 7.41 8.21 7.73
N ASP A 106 7.54 7.16 6.95
CA ASP A 106 6.73 6.90 5.76
C ASP A 106 5.44 6.12 6.06
N TYR A 107 5.26 5.62 7.29
CA TYR A 107 4.20 4.69 7.65
C TYR A 107 3.34 5.24 8.79
N CYS A 108 2.03 4.98 8.73
CA CYS A 108 1.09 5.34 9.77
C CYS A 108 0.85 4.13 10.68
N GLU A 109 1.13 4.26 11.97
CA GLU A 109 0.86 3.25 13.01
C GLU A 109 1.31 1.83 12.64
N GLY A 110 2.39 1.72 11.88
CA GLY A 110 2.90 0.45 11.38
C GLY A 110 4.30 0.57 10.83
N THR A 111 4.77 -0.50 10.21
CA THR A 111 6.11 -0.64 9.64
C THR A 111 6.02 -0.97 8.15
N ALA A 112 7.16 -0.98 7.43
CA ALA A 112 7.20 -1.47 6.05
C ALA A 112 6.69 -2.90 5.91
N TRP A 113 6.89 -3.75 6.94
CA TRP A 113 6.39 -5.13 6.96
C TRP A 113 4.87 -5.21 6.87
N GLN A 114 4.15 -4.27 7.45
CA GLN A 114 2.69 -4.22 7.44
C GLN A 114 2.17 -3.52 6.20
N TRP A 115 2.71 -2.33 5.89
CA TRP A 115 2.21 -1.50 4.81
C TRP A 115 2.50 -2.05 3.41
N THR A 116 3.53 -2.88 3.24
CA THR A 116 3.85 -3.48 1.92
C THR A 116 2.69 -4.31 1.34
N TRP A 117 1.79 -4.80 2.19
CA TRP A 117 0.65 -5.63 1.76
C TRP A 117 -0.62 -4.83 1.48
N PHE A 118 -0.61 -3.51 1.74
CA PHE A 118 -1.82 -2.70 1.55
C PHE A 118 -2.04 -2.33 0.07
N VAL A 119 -2.28 -3.33 -0.75
CA VAL A 119 -2.67 -3.23 -2.17
C VAL A 119 -3.86 -4.17 -2.42
N PRO A 120 -4.99 -4.02 -1.69
CA PRO A 120 -6.10 -4.96 -1.78
C PRO A 120 -6.83 -4.93 -3.12
N HIS A 121 -6.67 -3.86 -3.88
CA HIS A 121 -7.32 -3.65 -5.18
C HIS A 121 -6.54 -4.21 -6.37
N ASP A 122 -5.28 -4.61 -6.18
CA ASP A 122 -4.41 -5.12 -7.26
C ASP A 122 -3.38 -6.11 -6.69
N VAL A 123 -3.88 -7.19 -6.11
CA VAL A 123 -3.05 -8.26 -5.51
C VAL A 123 -2.16 -8.91 -6.57
N GLU A 124 -2.69 -9.11 -7.77
CA GLU A 124 -1.94 -9.69 -8.88
C GLU A 124 -0.76 -8.80 -9.29
N GLY A 125 -0.99 -7.48 -9.41
CA GLY A 125 0.08 -6.52 -9.67
C GLY A 125 1.15 -6.51 -8.58
N LEU A 126 0.76 -6.68 -7.31
CA LEU A 126 1.72 -6.83 -6.21
C LEU A 126 2.52 -8.13 -6.31
N VAL A 127 1.86 -9.23 -6.69
CA VAL A 127 2.52 -10.53 -6.95
C VAL A 127 3.57 -10.39 -8.06
N GLU A 128 3.23 -9.72 -9.15
CA GLU A 128 4.15 -9.46 -10.27
C GLU A 128 5.35 -8.62 -9.81
N LEU A 129 5.12 -7.52 -9.08
CA LEU A 129 6.19 -6.68 -8.54
C LEU A 129 7.16 -7.46 -7.63
N MET A 130 6.64 -8.40 -6.87
CA MET A 130 7.45 -9.25 -5.98
C MET A 130 8.23 -10.34 -6.72
N GLY A 131 8.01 -10.52 -8.01
CA GLY A 131 8.69 -11.53 -8.83
C GLY A 131 7.95 -12.84 -8.95
N GLY A 132 6.62 -12.80 -8.81
CA GLY A 132 5.71 -13.93 -9.00
C GLY A 132 5.22 -14.58 -7.69
N ARG A 133 4.32 -15.52 -7.84
CA ARG A 133 3.57 -16.15 -6.75
C ARG A 133 4.46 -16.75 -5.65
N GLU A 134 5.49 -17.51 -6.02
CA GLU A 134 6.37 -18.15 -5.04
C GLU A 134 7.13 -17.12 -4.20
N ALA A 135 7.62 -16.07 -4.85
CA ALA A 135 8.32 -14.98 -4.20
C ALA A 135 7.40 -14.15 -3.27
N PHE A 136 6.15 -13.94 -3.68
CA PHE A 136 5.12 -13.30 -2.87
C PHE A 136 4.79 -14.12 -1.62
N ILE A 137 4.49 -15.44 -1.78
CA ILE A 137 4.18 -16.33 -0.67
C ILE A 137 5.36 -16.40 0.32
N GLY A 138 6.59 -16.59 -0.18
CA GLY A 138 7.77 -16.65 0.69
C GLY A 138 8.00 -15.33 1.46
N LYS A 139 7.70 -14.19 0.86
CA LYS A 139 7.75 -12.89 1.55
C LYS A 139 6.63 -12.74 2.58
N LEU A 140 5.43 -13.21 2.27
CA LEU A 140 4.29 -13.20 3.19
C LEU A 140 4.52 -14.14 4.38
N ASP A 141 5.03 -15.34 4.17
CA ASP A 141 5.42 -16.25 5.25
C ASP A 141 6.47 -15.60 6.18
N SER A 142 7.40 -14.84 5.61
CA SER A 142 8.41 -14.12 6.38
C SER A 142 7.80 -13.05 7.31
N LEU A 143 6.63 -12.50 6.99
CA LEU A 143 5.92 -11.56 7.87
C LEU A 143 5.52 -12.21 9.21
N PHE A 144 5.10 -13.46 9.18
CA PHE A 144 4.62 -14.19 10.37
C PHE A 144 5.74 -14.71 11.26
N VAL A 145 6.97 -14.80 10.73
CA VAL A 145 8.15 -15.25 11.49
C VAL A 145 9.16 -14.13 11.75
N ALA A 146 8.90 -12.92 11.22
CA ALA A 146 9.77 -11.78 11.43
C ALA A 146 9.73 -11.35 12.90
N ASP A 147 10.87 -11.31 13.57
CA ASP A 147 11.01 -10.70 14.89
C ASP A 147 10.70 -9.20 14.79
N SER A 148 9.51 -8.83 15.20
CA SER A 148 9.06 -7.44 15.28
C SER A 148 8.96 -7.02 16.73
N PRO A 149 9.43 -5.83 17.11
CA PRO A 149 9.13 -5.27 18.44
C PRO A 149 7.62 -5.11 18.70
N TYR A 150 6.79 -5.21 17.63
CA TYR A 150 5.33 -5.17 17.69
C TYR A 150 4.65 -6.56 17.66
N HIS A 151 5.40 -7.64 17.87
CA HIS A 151 4.81 -8.97 18.05
C HIS A 151 3.78 -9.00 19.19
N SER A 152 3.91 -8.07 20.14
CA SER A 152 2.93 -7.85 21.22
C SER A 152 1.58 -7.30 20.73
N LEU A 153 1.52 -6.58 19.61
CA LEU A 153 0.26 -6.05 19.09
C LEU A 153 -0.56 -7.13 18.37
N LEU A 154 0.09 -8.09 17.73
CA LEU A 154 -0.61 -9.28 17.19
C LEU A 154 -1.17 -10.17 18.32
N GLN A 155 -0.57 -10.16 19.51
CA GLN A 155 -1.11 -10.80 20.70
C GLN A 155 -2.35 -10.09 21.26
N LEU A 156 -2.50 -8.78 21.04
CA LEU A 156 -3.67 -8.03 21.49
C LEU A 156 -4.90 -8.24 20.59
N CYS A 157 -4.73 -8.72 19.36
CA CYS A 157 -5.83 -9.07 18.46
C CYS A 157 -6.48 -10.43 18.74
N GLY A 158 -6.15 -11.06 19.89
CA GLY A 158 -6.84 -12.23 20.44
C GLY A 158 -6.25 -13.60 20.05
N PRO A 159 -6.43 -14.61 20.89
CA PRO A 159 -5.81 -15.94 20.77
C PRO A 159 -6.37 -16.81 19.63
N THR A 160 -7.22 -16.30 18.77
CA THR A 160 -7.97 -17.09 17.81
C THR A 160 -7.14 -17.57 16.60
N LEU A 161 -5.96 -17.00 16.36
CA LEU A 161 -5.07 -17.41 15.26
C LEU A 161 -3.83 -18.20 15.73
N ALA A 162 -3.51 -18.18 17.03
CA ALA A 162 -2.32 -18.86 17.55
C ALA A 162 -2.52 -20.36 17.82
N HIS A 163 -3.75 -20.89 17.72
CA HIS A 163 -4.06 -22.30 18.02
C HIS A 163 -4.37 -23.17 16.78
N ALA A 164 -4.31 -22.62 15.58
CA ALA A 164 -4.20 -23.44 14.39
C ALA A 164 -2.72 -23.81 14.20
N GLY A 165 -2.27 -24.82 14.91
CA GLY A 165 -0.98 -25.47 14.72
C GLY A 165 -0.95 -26.13 13.34
N VAL A 166 -0.70 -25.36 12.29
CA VAL A 166 -0.52 -25.83 10.92
C VAL A 166 0.78 -25.23 10.42
N GLY A 167 1.68 -26.11 10.04
CA GLY A 167 2.95 -25.72 9.44
C GLY A 167 2.76 -24.71 8.31
N GLY A 168 3.61 -23.68 8.33
CA GLY A 168 3.49 -22.38 7.64
C GLY A 168 3.32 -22.35 6.14
N ARG A 169 2.87 -23.38 5.46
CA ARG A 169 2.55 -23.36 4.02
C ARG A 169 1.04 -23.26 3.70
N GLY A 170 0.19 -23.63 4.63
CA GLY A 170 -1.26 -23.66 4.37
C GLY A 170 -2.00 -22.33 4.48
N THR A 171 -1.44 -21.36 5.22
CA THR A 171 -2.14 -20.10 5.52
C THR A 171 -2.06 -19.06 4.40
N ALA A 172 -0.93 -18.94 3.73
CA ALA A 172 -0.77 -18.00 2.62
C ALA A 172 -1.57 -18.45 1.38
N ASP A 173 -1.57 -19.76 1.10
CA ASP A 173 -2.40 -20.32 0.02
C ASP A 173 -3.90 -20.19 0.30
N ALA A 174 -4.34 -20.32 1.54
CA ALA A 174 -5.74 -20.14 1.92
C ALA A 174 -6.20 -18.68 1.74
N LEU A 175 -5.37 -17.71 2.11
CA LEU A 175 -5.64 -16.28 1.92
C LEU A 175 -5.68 -15.90 0.43
N PHE A 176 -4.78 -16.47 -0.38
CA PHE A 176 -4.78 -16.25 -1.81
C PHE A 176 -6.04 -16.82 -2.49
N GLN A 177 -6.44 -18.06 -2.15
CA GLN A 177 -7.66 -18.65 -2.68
C GLN A 177 -8.93 -17.93 -2.23
N GLN A 178 -8.90 -17.30 -1.06
CA GLN A 178 -10.02 -16.52 -0.56
C GLN A 178 -10.15 -15.20 -1.33
N SER A 179 -9.04 -14.60 -1.78
CA SER A 179 -9.04 -13.42 -2.64
C SER A 179 -9.62 -13.72 -4.03
N GLU A 180 -9.25 -14.85 -4.65
CA GLU A 180 -9.81 -15.27 -5.95
C GLU A 180 -11.34 -15.49 -5.90
N ARG A 181 -11.89 -15.93 -4.77
CA ARG A 181 -13.34 -16.11 -4.58
C ARG A 181 -14.09 -14.81 -4.27
N ALA A 182 -13.42 -13.81 -3.77
CA ALA A 182 -14.04 -12.53 -3.42
C ALA A 182 -14.14 -11.57 -4.61
N PHE A 183 -13.32 -11.78 -5.65
CA PHE A 183 -13.19 -10.89 -6.80
C PHE A 183 -13.40 -11.58 -8.16
N GLY A 184 -13.71 -12.87 -8.20
CA GLY A 184 -14.21 -13.61 -9.37
C GLY A 184 -15.75 -13.62 -9.35
#